data_02e495cb232dbe821a8e7fb22760febd
#
_entry.id   02e495cb232dbe821a8e7fb22760febd
#
_cell.length_a   1.000
_cell.length_b   1.000
_cell.length_c   1.000
_cell.angle_alpha   90.00
_cell.angle_beta   90.00
_cell.angle_gamma   90.00
#
_symmetry.space_group_name_H-M   'P 1'
#
loop_
_entity.id
_entity.type
_entity.pdbx_description
1 polymer ?
#
loop_
_entity_poly.entity_id
_entity_poly.type
_entity_poly.pdbx_seq_one_letter_code
_entity_poly.pdbx_strand_id
1 'polypeptide(L)'
;MGDTRVDDTTSTRRFREKRDAILAAAAEAINEQSAKGMTFADVARRVGLNTTSVTYYFKRKEDLAAAAFEYTLDYLLRMLDEAMEADTPAERVATYLRLNMERLARIERGEEKQFAVLSDLRATEDPVRTRLMAGWREVFRRTRLLWGPAATRAQTDLAGARAHVLLENTFWMPVWLPRYDVDQWPRACERLIDIFTHGVAGPKADWAPRPIALGHDDPVPGREAFLLAATRLINELGYRGASVQRIASELNVTKGSFYHHLDAKDDLVAACYRRSFDTIAAAQRQADERGGTHWQRLCDTVATLLDVQFSEHGPLLRTTALSGLPTDTRAAMVERSNRIARRFAGTISDGVAEGTIRAVDSLIAAQAMMALLNAAFDMRKWAWSMPRERATARYASTLMFGMFDDRAL
;
A
#
# COMPACT_ATOMS: atom_id res chain seq x y z
N MET A 1 37.42 -46.55 0.74
CA MET A 1 37.30 -45.21 1.33
C MET A 1 36.43 -44.41 0.42
N GLY A 2 35.12 -44.56 0.56
CA GLY A 2 34.07 -44.02 -0.33
C GLY A 2 33.14 -43.10 0.44
N ASP A 3 33.05 -41.92 -0.04
CA ASP A 3 31.86 -41.08 -0.22
C ASP A 3 31.02 -40.67 1.01
N THR A 4 31.61 -39.79 1.84
CA THR A 4 30.88 -39.10 2.93
C THR A 4 30.46 -37.66 2.57
N ARG A 5 30.72 -37.17 1.33
CA ARG A 5 30.41 -35.79 0.93
C ARG A 5 29.05 -35.60 0.26
N VAL A 6 28.39 -36.66 -0.21
CA VAL A 6 27.08 -36.58 -0.89
C VAL A 6 25.94 -36.48 0.13
N ASP A 7 26.12 -36.99 1.33
CA ASP A 7 25.06 -37.06 2.35
C ASP A 7 24.83 -35.70 3.05
N ASP A 8 25.90 -34.90 3.22
CA ASP A 8 25.81 -33.60 3.92
C ASP A 8 25.12 -32.51 3.06
N THR A 9 25.39 -32.50 1.75
CA THR A 9 24.72 -31.59 0.81
C THR A 9 23.24 -31.90 0.62
N THR A 10 22.88 -33.18 0.60
CA THR A 10 21.48 -33.65 0.50
C THR A 10 20.70 -33.37 1.77
N SER A 11 21.29 -33.54 2.93
CA SER A 11 20.71 -33.21 4.25
C SER A 11 20.46 -31.70 4.37
N THR A 12 21.41 -30.88 3.97
CA THR A 12 21.32 -29.43 3.99
C THR A 12 20.26 -28.93 3.00
N ARG A 13 20.13 -29.54 1.81
CA ARG A 13 19.11 -29.21 0.82
C ARG A 13 17.70 -29.54 1.32
N ARG A 14 17.47 -30.72 1.84
CA ARG A 14 16.18 -31.14 2.44
C ARG A 14 15.78 -30.26 3.64
N PHE A 15 16.75 -29.84 4.43
CA PHE A 15 16.52 -28.91 5.53
C PHE A 15 16.01 -27.56 5.01
N ARG A 16 16.65 -26.98 3.98
CA ARG A 16 16.23 -25.72 3.35
C ARG A 16 14.83 -25.82 2.73
N GLU A 17 14.58 -26.85 1.93
CA GLU A 17 13.28 -27.09 1.30
C GLU A 17 12.14 -27.17 2.33
N LYS A 18 12.34 -27.88 3.46
CA LYS A 18 11.36 -27.93 4.53
C LYS A 18 11.18 -26.60 5.26
N ARG A 19 12.28 -25.88 5.51
CA ARG A 19 12.23 -24.57 6.13
C ARG A 19 11.44 -23.58 5.25
N ASP A 20 11.68 -23.58 3.95
CA ASP A 20 11.00 -22.72 2.99
C ASP A 20 9.51 -23.07 2.87
N ALA A 21 9.15 -24.36 2.92
CA ALA A 21 7.75 -24.78 2.98
C ALA A 21 7.05 -24.29 4.27
N ILE A 22 7.75 -24.35 5.42
CA ILE A 22 7.23 -23.81 6.70
C ILE A 22 7.04 -22.29 6.62
N LEU A 23 8.00 -21.56 6.03
CA LEU A 23 7.90 -20.11 5.87
C LEU A 23 6.73 -19.72 4.95
N ALA A 24 6.53 -20.44 3.85
CA ALA A 24 5.41 -20.22 2.95
C ALA A 24 4.06 -20.46 3.65
N ALA A 25 3.93 -21.57 4.38
CA ALA A 25 2.72 -21.86 5.17
C ALA A 25 2.49 -20.83 6.29
N ALA A 26 3.56 -20.32 6.90
CA ALA A 26 3.48 -19.24 7.88
C ALA A 26 3.00 -17.94 7.23
N ALA A 27 3.49 -17.62 6.03
CA ALA A 27 3.03 -16.45 5.26
C ALA A 27 1.52 -16.54 4.94
N GLU A 28 1.05 -17.68 4.46
CA GLU A 28 -0.39 -17.94 4.23
C GLU A 28 -1.19 -17.74 5.53
N ALA A 29 -0.74 -18.33 6.65
CA ALA A 29 -1.42 -18.21 7.95
C ALA A 29 -1.42 -16.74 8.46
N ILE A 30 -0.32 -16.01 8.25
CA ILE A 30 -0.23 -14.57 8.57
C ILE A 30 -1.22 -13.76 7.73
N ASN A 31 -1.33 -14.03 6.44
CA ASN A 31 -2.21 -13.31 5.54
C ASN A 31 -3.69 -13.53 5.88
N GLU A 32 -4.06 -14.70 6.39
CA GLU A 32 -5.44 -15.03 6.79
C GLU A 32 -5.76 -14.56 8.21
N GLN A 33 -4.85 -14.82 9.17
CA GLN A 33 -5.12 -14.70 10.60
C GLN A 33 -4.25 -13.65 11.30
N SER A 34 -3.32 -13.01 10.57
CA SER A 34 -2.21 -12.17 11.02
C SER A 34 -1.10 -12.92 11.77
N ALA A 35 0.03 -12.25 11.98
CA ALA A 35 1.16 -12.76 12.75
C ALA A 35 0.78 -13.17 14.20
N LYS A 36 -0.16 -12.46 14.83
CA LYS A 36 -0.62 -12.79 16.20
C LYS A 36 -1.55 -13.99 16.23
N GLY A 37 -2.38 -14.17 15.21
CA GLY A 37 -3.34 -15.29 15.11
C GLY A 37 -2.71 -16.58 14.64
N MET A 38 -1.62 -16.55 13.88
CA MET A 38 -0.89 -17.73 13.42
C MET A 38 -0.47 -18.63 14.58
N THR A 39 -0.63 -19.93 14.41
CA THR A 39 -0.16 -20.95 15.37
C THR A 39 0.73 -21.99 14.71
N PHE A 40 1.63 -22.62 15.48
CA PHE A 40 2.44 -23.73 14.97
C PHE A 40 1.61 -24.92 14.49
N ALA A 41 0.48 -25.19 15.14
CA ALA A 41 -0.43 -26.27 14.75
C ALA A 41 -1.04 -26.02 13.35
N ASP A 42 -1.41 -24.77 13.07
CA ASP A 42 -1.97 -24.40 11.78
C ASP A 42 -0.91 -24.48 10.66
N VAL A 43 0.30 -23.96 10.92
CA VAL A 43 1.42 -24.07 9.98
C VAL A 43 1.80 -25.53 9.73
N ALA A 44 1.91 -26.35 10.79
CA ALA A 44 2.25 -27.76 10.67
C ALA A 44 1.25 -28.53 9.81
N ARG A 45 -0.07 -28.30 10.01
CA ARG A 45 -1.15 -28.89 9.22
C ARG A 45 -1.03 -28.55 7.73
N ARG A 46 -0.71 -27.29 7.38
CA ARG A 46 -0.56 -26.81 5.98
C ARG A 46 0.59 -27.51 5.25
N VAL A 47 1.65 -27.87 5.95
CA VAL A 47 2.82 -28.53 5.36
C VAL A 47 2.84 -30.05 5.57
N GLY A 48 1.79 -30.64 6.14
CA GLY A 48 1.72 -32.08 6.40
C GLY A 48 2.75 -32.55 7.44
N LEU A 49 3.12 -31.69 8.40
CA LEU A 49 4.05 -31.99 9.47
C LEU A 49 3.33 -32.02 10.83
N ASN A 50 4.01 -32.56 11.86
CA ASN A 50 3.59 -32.37 13.25
C ASN A 50 4.19 -31.06 13.82
N THR A 51 3.59 -30.57 14.90
CA THR A 51 4.00 -29.32 15.57
C THR A 51 5.46 -29.39 16.06
N THR A 52 5.91 -30.58 16.53
CA THR A 52 7.30 -30.80 16.98
C THR A 52 8.30 -30.57 15.84
N SER A 53 7.95 -30.96 14.62
CA SER A 53 8.80 -30.69 13.45
C SER A 53 8.92 -29.20 13.18
N VAL A 54 7.85 -28.40 13.31
CA VAL A 54 7.90 -26.94 13.14
C VAL A 54 8.75 -26.30 14.24
N THR A 55 8.58 -26.74 15.52
CA THR A 55 9.35 -26.21 16.65
C THR A 55 10.84 -26.60 16.62
N TYR A 56 11.22 -27.58 15.81
CA TYR A 56 12.63 -27.86 15.52
C TYR A 56 13.29 -26.72 14.75
N TYR A 57 12.57 -26.12 13.77
CA TYR A 57 13.06 -24.99 12.96
C TYR A 57 12.92 -23.66 13.67
N PHE A 58 11.81 -23.44 14.39
CA PHE A 58 11.48 -22.17 15.03
C PHE A 58 10.99 -22.41 16.46
N LYS A 59 11.74 -21.93 17.44
CA LYS A 59 11.41 -22.18 18.85
C LYS A 59 10.18 -21.42 19.34
N ARG A 60 9.93 -20.26 18.77
CA ARG A 60 8.80 -19.38 19.11
C ARG A 60 8.03 -19.00 17.84
N LYS A 61 6.73 -18.78 17.98
CA LYS A 61 5.89 -18.36 16.84
C LYS A 61 6.26 -16.95 16.33
N GLU A 62 6.73 -16.11 17.23
CA GLU A 62 7.22 -14.76 16.90
C GLU A 62 8.47 -14.83 16.00
N ASP A 63 9.34 -15.80 16.24
CA ASP A 63 10.54 -16.04 15.42
C ASP A 63 10.16 -16.53 14.02
N LEU A 64 9.14 -17.41 13.94
CA LEU A 64 8.60 -17.88 12.65
C LEU A 64 7.95 -16.74 11.88
N ALA A 65 7.13 -15.92 12.54
CA ALA A 65 6.51 -14.75 11.91
C ALA A 65 7.57 -13.74 11.43
N ALA A 66 8.57 -13.47 12.25
CA ALA A 66 9.69 -12.61 11.87
C ALA A 66 10.42 -13.12 10.64
N ALA A 67 10.74 -14.42 10.61
CA ALA A 67 11.41 -15.05 9.48
C ALA A 67 10.57 -15.02 8.19
N ALA A 68 9.25 -15.14 8.28
CA ALA A 68 8.35 -15.01 7.13
C ALA A 68 8.34 -13.57 6.57
N PHE A 69 8.36 -12.55 7.43
CA PHE A 69 8.49 -11.16 6.99
C PHE A 69 9.88 -10.86 6.41
N GLU A 70 10.94 -11.35 7.05
CA GLU A 70 12.32 -11.21 6.55
C GLU A 70 12.46 -11.84 5.18
N TYR A 71 11.88 -13.02 4.97
CA TYR A 71 11.88 -13.67 3.66
C TYR A 71 11.21 -12.81 2.58
N THR A 72 10.10 -12.14 2.92
CA THR A 72 9.44 -11.17 2.01
C THR A 72 10.34 -9.97 1.73
N LEU A 73 10.97 -9.39 2.76
CA LEU A 73 11.87 -8.24 2.59
C LEU A 73 13.09 -8.58 1.73
N ASP A 74 13.71 -9.74 1.97
CA ASP A 74 14.85 -10.23 1.19
C ASP A 74 14.47 -10.46 -0.28
N TYR A 75 13.25 -10.94 -0.53
CA TYR A 75 12.76 -11.11 -1.88
C TYR A 75 12.57 -9.75 -2.60
N LEU A 76 12.00 -8.76 -1.93
CA LEU A 76 11.88 -7.41 -2.47
C LEU A 76 13.24 -6.79 -2.79
N LEU A 77 14.23 -7.02 -1.94
CA LEU A 77 15.60 -6.55 -2.17
C LEU A 77 16.23 -7.22 -3.40
N ARG A 78 16.05 -8.54 -3.58
CA ARG A 78 16.54 -9.24 -4.79
C ARG A 78 15.90 -8.71 -6.07
N MET A 79 14.57 -8.46 -6.07
CA MET A 79 13.93 -7.86 -7.24
C MET A 79 14.46 -6.46 -7.55
N LEU A 80 14.78 -5.67 -6.52
CA LEU A 80 15.39 -4.36 -6.71
C LEU A 80 16.82 -4.47 -7.25
N ASP A 81 17.60 -5.45 -6.79
CA ASP A 81 18.95 -5.71 -7.31
C ASP A 81 18.90 -6.11 -8.79
N GLU A 82 17.97 -6.99 -9.18
CA GLU A 82 17.75 -7.38 -10.58
C GLU A 82 17.29 -6.18 -11.42
N ALA A 83 16.37 -5.37 -10.92
CA ALA A 83 15.93 -4.16 -11.61
C ALA A 83 17.05 -3.14 -11.81
N MET A 84 18.02 -3.07 -10.90
CA MET A 84 19.17 -2.17 -11.00
C MET A 84 20.17 -2.54 -12.11
N GLU A 85 20.09 -3.76 -12.66
CA GLU A 85 20.92 -4.18 -13.80
C GLU A 85 20.54 -3.47 -15.11
N ALA A 86 19.32 -2.89 -15.19
CA ALA A 86 18.88 -2.14 -16.35
C ALA A 86 19.61 -0.79 -16.48
N ASP A 87 19.86 -0.36 -17.71
CA ASP A 87 20.70 0.80 -18.02
C ASP A 87 20.09 2.13 -17.58
N THR A 88 18.79 2.30 -17.84
CA THR A 88 18.12 3.58 -17.59
C THR A 88 17.17 3.52 -16.38
N PRO A 89 16.94 4.65 -15.68
CA PRO A 89 15.96 4.71 -14.62
C PRO A 89 14.55 4.24 -15.02
N ALA A 90 14.11 4.55 -16.25
CA ALA A 90 12.81 4.13 -16.76
C ALA A 90 12.72 2.62 -16.90
N GLU A 91 13.76 1.99 -17.44
CA GLU A 91 13.85 0.52 -17.57
C GLU A 91 13.95 -0.15 -16.20
N ARG A 92 14.66 0.43 -15.22
CA ARG A 92 14.72 -0.07 -13.86
C ARG A 92 13.35 -0.16 -13.21
N VAL A 93 12.56 0.92 -13.31
CA VAL A 93 11.19 0.95 -12.79
C VAL A 93 10.30 -0.04 -13.55
N ALA A 94 10.41 -0.11 -14.88
CA ALA A 94 9.65 -1.05 -15.71
C ALA A 94 10.00 -2.50 -15.35
N THR A 95 11.28 -2.83 -15.21
CA THR A 95 11.75 -4.17 -14.82
C THR A 95 11.22 -4.54 -13.43
N TYR A 96 11.32 -3.64 -12.44
CA TYR A 96 10.76 -3.89 -11.11
C TYR A 96 9.25 -4.19 -11.15
N LEU A 97 8.48 -3.47 -11.97
CA LEU A 97 7.04 -3.71 -12.13
C LEU A 97 6.76 -5.04 -12.81
N ARG A 98 7.51 -5.40 -13.87
CA ARG A 98 7.37 -6.69 -14.56
C ARG A 98 7.69 -7.86 -13.65
N LEU A 99 8.77 -7.78 -12.87
CA LEU A 99 9.13 -8.80 -11.87
C LEU A 99 8.03 -9.00 -10.83
N ASN A 100 7.44 -7.91 -10.32
CA ASN A 100 6.31 -8.00 -9.40
C ASN A 100 5.09 -8.65 -10.05
N MET A 101 4.75 -8.25 -11.28
CA MET A 101 3.62 -8.79 -12.01
C MET A 101 3.79 -10.28 -12.31
N GLU A 102 4.95 -10.68 -12.79
CA GLU A 102 5.27 -12.07 -13.08
C GLU A 102 5.20 -12.94 -11.83
N ARG A 103 5.72 -12.45 -10.70
CA ARG A 103 5.59 -13.13 -9.42
C ARG A 103 4.13 -13.35 -9.04
N LEU A 104 3.31 -12.31 -9.13
CA LEU A 104 1.88 -12.41 -8.82
C LEU A 104 1.19 -13.42 -9.75
N ALA A 105 1.56 -13.44 -11.03
CA ALA A 105 1.03 -14.42 -11.99
C ALA A 105 1.44 -15.87 -11.64
N ARG A 106 2.69 -16.09 -11.18
CA ARG A 106 3.12 -17.42 -10.70
C ARG A 106 2.36 -17.85 -9.45
N ILE A 107 2.11 -16.91 -8.53
CA ILE A 107 1.30 -17.20 -7.33
C ILE A 107 -0.13 -17.59 -7.73
N GLU A 108 -0.75 -16.85 -8.64
CA GLU A 108 -2.12 -17.11 -9.11
C GLU A 108 -2.25 -18.46 -9.81
N ARG A 109 -1.22 -18.88 -10.57
CA ARG A 109 -1.16 -20.20 -11.20
C ARG A 109 -0.79 -21.33 -10.24
N GLY A 110 -0.50 -21.03 -8.98
CA GLY A 110 -0.03 -22.01 -7.98
C GLY A 110 1.41 -22.50 -8.17
N GLU A 111 2.18 -21.83 -9.03
CA GLU A 111 3.59 -22.13 -9.31
C GLU A 111 4.53 -21.59 -8.24
N GLU A 112 4.11 -20.57 -7.50
CA GLU A 112 4.84 -19.94 -6.40
C GLU A 112 3.93 -19.75 -5.19
N LYS A 113 4.49 -19.80 -4.00
CA LYS A 113 3.77 -19.58 -2.74
C LYS A 113 3.64 -18.09 -2.42
N GLN A 114 2.57 -17.76 -1.70
CA GLN A 114 2.35 -16.39 -1.22
C GLN A 114 3.43 -15.98 -0.21
N PHE A 115 3.74 -14.67 -0.21
CA PHE A 115 4.59 -14.05 0.79
C PHE A 115 3.74 -13.41 1.90
N ALA A 116 4.35 -13.22 3.07
CA ALA A 116 3.69 -12.50 4.15
C ALA A 116 3.44 -11.03 3.76
N VAL A 117 2.18 -10.59 3.88
CA VAL A 117 1.82 -9.19 3.64
C VAL A 117 2.41 -8.31 4.74
N LEU A 118 3.16 -7.29 4.37
CA LEU A 118 3.92 -6.44 5.30
C LEU A 118 3.06 -5.47 6.13
N SER A 119 1.74 -5.47 5.97
CA SER A 119 0.82 -4.64 6.74
C SER A 119 0.92 -4.86 8.26
N ASP A 120 1.16 -6.11 8.67
CA ASP A 120 1.26 -6.50 10.08
C ASP A 120 2.65 -6.29 10.69
N LEU A 121 3.64 -5.87 9.91
CA LEU A 121 5.00 -5.65 10.37
C LEU A 121 5.06 -4.67 11.55
N ARG A 122 4.26 -3.59 11.49
CA ARG A 122 4.18 -2.59 12.57
C ARG A 122 3.51 -3.10 13.85
N ALA A 123 2.73 -4.18 13.75
CA ALA A 123 2.03 -4.78 14.88
C ALA A 123 2.89 -5.81 15.65
N THR A 124 4.12 -6.10 15.18
CA THR A 124 5.08 -6.94 15.89
C THR A 124 5.65 -6.22 17.12
N GLU A 125 6.21 -6.98 18.06
CA GLU A 125 6.81 -6.43 19.28
C GLU A 125 8.33 -6.27 19.15
N ASP A 126 8.94 -5.38 19.96
CA ASP A 126 10.39 -5.25 20.01
C ASP A 126 11.04 -6.48 20.70
N PRO A 127 12.24 -6.86 20.29
CA PRO A 127 13.15 -6.23 19.31
C PRO A 127 12.87 -6.57 17.84
N VAL A 128 11.92 -7.47 17.56
CA VAL A 128 11.59 -7.96 16.21
C VAL A 128 11.11 -6.80 15.33
N ARG A 129 10.23 -5.96 15.84
CA ARG A 129 9.73 -4.78 15.11
C ARG A 129 10.85 -3.87 14.64
N THR A 130 11.79 -3.54 15.52
CA THR A 130 12.93 -2.66 15.18
C THR A 130 13.75 -3.25 14.03
N ARG A 131 14.02 -4.56 14.04
CA ARG A 131 14.77 -5.28 12.99
C ARG A 131 14.02 -5.29 11.66
N LEU A 132 12.73 -5.64 11.67
CA LEU A 132 11.89 -5.67 10.47
C LEU A 132 11.72 -4.26 9.87
N MET A 133 11.57 -3.23 10.70
CA MET A 133 11.50 -1.85 10.25
C MET A 133 12.84 -1.37 9.67
N ALA A 134 13.98 -1.90 10.11
CA ALA A 134 15.27 -1.65 9.47
C ALA A 134 15.32 -2.26 8.06
N GLY A 135 14.85 -3.50 7.89
CA GLY A 135 14.74 -4.15 6.58
C GLY A 135 13.82 -3.38 5.63
N TRP A 136 12.66 -2.92 6.12
CA TRP A 136 11.75 -2.09 5.33
C TRP A 136 12.38 -0.76 4.89
N ARG A 137 13.13 -0.10 5.80
CA ARG A 137 13.87 1.13 5.45
C ARG A 137 14.93 0.88 4.39
N GLU A 138 15.54 -0.30 4.38
CA GLU A 138 16.51 -0.68 3.34
C GLU A 138 15.82 -0.90 1.99
N VAL A 139 14.67 -1.59 1.95
CA VAL A 139 13.84 -1.69 0.73
C VAL A 139 13.52 -0.30 0.18
N PHE A 140 13.02 0.60 1.03
CA PHE A 140 12.68 1.96 0.63
C PHE A 140 13.92 2.74 0.14
N ARG A 141 15.06 2.61 0.82
CA ARG A 141 16.32 3.24 0.41
C ARG A 141 16.77 2.77 -0.97
N ARG A 142 16.74 1.45 -1.22
CA ARG A 142 17.13 0.88 -2.52
C ARG A 142 16.14 1.24 -3.62
N THR A 143 14.86 1.27 -3.33
CA THR A 143 13.85 1.71 -4.30
C THR A 143 14.14 3.13 -4.80
N ARG A 144 14.58 4.05 -3.94
CA ARG A 144 14.96 5.41 -4.37
C ARG A 144 16.11 5.43 -5.37
N LEU A 145 17.01 4.46 -5.32
CA LEU A 145 18.18 4.38 -6.22
C LEU A 145 17.79 4.00 -7.67
N LEU A 146 16.57 3.53 -7.91
CA LEU A 146 16.09 3.26 -9.27
C LEU A 146 16.19 4.50 -10.17
N TRP A 147 16.06 5.71 -9.59
CA TRP A 147 16.20 6.99 -10.32
C TRP A 147 17.64 7.53 -10.36
N GLY A 148 18.61 6.76 -9.86
CA GLY A 148 19.99 7.18 -9.76
C GLY A 148 20.30 7.98 -8.48
N PRO A 149 21.56 8.45 -8.32
CA PRO A 149 21.97 9.24 -7.17
C PRO A 149 21.35 10.64 -7.22
N ALA A 150 20.82 11.10 -6.08
CA ALA A 150 20.30 12.46 -5.94
C ALA A 150 21.45 13.42 -5.53
N ALA A 151 21.66 14.49 -6.31
CA ALA A 151 22.68 15.50 -6.05
C ALA A 151 22.16 16.63 -5.13
N THR A 152 20.85 16.84 -5.06
CA THR A 152 20.23 17.89 -4.27
C THR A 152 19.17 17.34 -3.31
N ARG A 153 18.82 18.13 -2.29
CA ARG A 153 17.72 17.79 -1.39
C ARG A 153 16.40 17.65 -2.15
N ALA A 154 16.13 18.52 -3.11
CA ALA A 154 14.92 18.48 -3.92
C ALA A 154 14.79 17.18 -4.70
N GLN A 155 15.90 16.69 -5.30
CA GLN A 155 15.94 15.40 -5.98
C GLN A 155 15.78 14.24 -4.99
N THR A 156 16.37 14.32 -3.79
CA THR A 156 16.19 13.33 -2.73
C THR A 156 14.72 13.23 -2.29
N ASP A 157 14.07 14.37 -2.11
CA ASP A 157 12.67 14.46 -1.71
C ASP A 157 11.76 13.88 -2.81
N LEU A 158 12.02 14.20 -4.08
CA LEU A 158 11.25 13.67 -5.21
C LEU A 158 11.47 12.17 -5.40
N ALA A 159 12.71 11.67 -5.29
CA ALA A 159 13.01 10.24 -5.31
C ALA A 159 12.31 9.50 -4.16
N GLY A 160 12.16 10.13 -3.00
CA GLY A 160 11.38 9.60 -1.88
C GLY A 160 9.90 9.46 -2.21
N ALA A 161 9.28 10.48 -2.81
CA ALA A 161 7.88 10.44 -3.25
C ALA A 161 7.66 9.36 -4.33
N ARG A 162 8.54 9.30 -5.34
CA ARG A 162 8.53 8.29 -6.42
C ARG A 162 8.62 6.87 -5.87
N ALA A 163 9.59 6.61 -4.98
CA ALA A 163 9.77 5.30 -4.37
C ALA A 163 8.53 4.88 -3.56
N HIS A 164 7.95 5.80 -2.80
CA HIS A 164 6.76 5.53 -2.03
C HIS A 164 5.57 5.18 -2.92
N VAL A 165 5.29 5.97 -3.94
CA VAL A 165 4.19 5.73 -4.88
C VAL A 165 4.38 4.43 -5.65
N LEU A 166 5.61 4.10 -6.07
CA LEU A 166 5.92 2.85 -6.74
C LEU A 166 5.63 1.63 -5.84
N LEU A 167 6.16 1.62 -4.61
CA LEU A 167 5.96 0.53 -3.66
C LEU A 167 4.47 0.34 -3.31
N GLU A 168 3.76 1.42 -3.02
CA GLU A 168 2.34 1.34 -2.67
C GLU A 168 1.49 0.83 -3.84
N ASN A 169 1.83 1.18 -5.07
CA ASN A 169 1.15 0.63 -6.24
C ASN A 169 1.42 -0.86 -6.41
N THR A 170 2.65 -1.33 -6.18
CA THR A 170 2.95 -2.77 -6.21
C THR A 170 2.24 -3.55 -5.10
N PHE A 171 2.08 -2.97 -3.91
CA PHE A 171 1.28 -3.59 -2.84
C PHE A 171 -0.22 -3.59 -3.12
N TRP A 172 -0.70 -2.64 -3.92
CA TRP A 172 -2.11 -2.54 -4.30
C TRP A 172 -2.48 -3.44 -5.49
N MET A 173 -1.51 -3.85 -6.31
CA MET A 173 -1.73 -4.74 -7.46
C MET A 173 -2.60 -5.97 -7.15
N PRO A 174 -2.34 -6.77 -6.08
CA PRO A 174 -3.13 -7.97 -5.78
C PRO A 174 -4.62 -7.70 -5.54
N VAL A 175 -5.01 -6.46 -5.26
CA VAL A 175 -6.42 -6.09 -5.00
C VAL A 175 -7.20 -5.85 -6.29
N TRP A 176 -6.56 -5.36 -7.34
CA TRP A 176 -7.26 -4.99 -8.57
C TRP A 176 -6.92 -5.91 -9.78
N LEU A 177 -5.74 -6.53 -9.81
CA LEU A 177 -5.35 -7.45 -10.88
C LEU A 177 -6.31 -8.61 -11.10
N PRO A 178 -6.90 -9.25 -10.07
CA PRO A 178 -7.85 -10.34 -10.27
C PRO A 178 -9.14 -9.98 -11.02
N ARG A 179 -9.28 -8.72 -11.47
CA ARG A 179 -10.35 -8.30 -12.39
C ARG A 179 -10.03 -8.53 -13.86
N TYR A 180 -8.79 -8.87 -14.13
CA TYR A 180 -8.27 -9.24 -15.46
C TYR A 180 -7.91 -10.71 -15.43
N ASP A 181 -8.11 -11.40 -16.55
CA ASP A 181 -7.59 -12.75 -16.71
C ASP A 181 -6.06 -12.72 -16.63
N VAL A 182 -5.44 -13.76 -16.10
CA VAL A 182 -3.99 -13.83 -15.84
C VAL A 182 -3.15 -13.63 -17.11
N ASP A 183 -3.65 -14.06 -18.26
CA ASP A 183 -3.01 -13.86 -19.56
C ASP A 183 -2.99 -12.39 -20.01
N GLN A 184 -3.87 -11.55 -19.47
CA GLN A 184 -3.91 -10.10 -19.72
C GLN A 184 -3.01 -9.29 -18.76
N TRP A 185 -2.50 -9.90 -17.69
CA TRP A 185 -1.67 -9.20 -16.71
C TRP A 185 -0.40 -8.55 -17.30
N PRO A 186 0.35 -9.19 -18.23
CA PRO A 186 1.47 -8.52 -18.87
C PRO A 186 1.07 -7.22 -19.58
N ARG A 187 -0.08 -7.22 -20.26
CA ARG A 187 -0.61 -6.01 -20.92
C ARG A 187 -1.05 -4.94 -19.92
N ALA A 188 -1.66 -5.33 -18.81
CA ALA A 188 -2.00 -4.42 -17.73
C ALA A 188 -0.75 -3.80 -17.10
N CYS A 189 0.34 -4.58 -16.95
CA CYS A 189 1.64 -4.09 -16.49
C CYS A 189 2.21 -3.02 -17.42
N GLU A 190 2.25 -3.26 -18.74
CA GLU A 190 2.77 -2.28 -19.70
C GLU A 190 1.96 -0.97 -19.67
N ARG A 191 0.64 -1.05 -19.48
CA ARG A 191 -0.20 0.15 -19.30
C ARG A 191 0.11 0.90 -18.01
N LEU A 192 0.41 0.19 -16.92
CA LEU A 192 0.83 0.82 -15.67
C LEU A 192 2.22 1.44 -15.80
N ILE A 193 3.16 0.78 -16.49
CA ILE A 193 4.49 1.30 -16.82
C ILE A 193 4.37 2.58 -17.64
N ASP A 194 3.50 2.60 -18.65
CA ASP A 194 3.24 3.79 -19.48
C ASP A 194 2.73 4.96 -18.62
N ILE A 195 1.79 4.71 -17.69
CA ILE A 195 1.28 5.73 -16.76
C ILE A 195 2.40 6.22 -15.84
N PHE A 196 3.25 5.36 -15.31
CA PHE A 196 4.36 5.76 -14.44
C PHE A 196 5.45 6.50 -15.20
N THR A 197 5.65 6.16 -16.48
CA THR A 197 6.66 6.83 -17.30
C THR A 197 6.21 8.23 -17.73
N HIS A 198 4.97 8.38 -18.18
CA HIS A 198 4.51 9.61 -18.84
C HIS A 198 3.42 10.36 -18.09
N GLY A 199 2.93 9.81 -16.97
CA GLY A 199 1.80 10.39 -16.24
C GLY A 199 0.47 10.27 -16.99
N VAL A 200 -0.50 11.05 -16.55
CA VAL A 200 -1.82 11.15 -17.19
C VAL A 200 -2.08 12.53 -17.82
N ALA A 201 -1.19 13.49 -17.59
CA ALA A 201 -1.31 14.87 -18.09
C ALA A 201 -1.35 14.93 -19.62
N GLY A 202 -2.27 15.71 -20.18
CA GLY A 202 -2.26 16.05 -21.60
C GLY A 202 -1.10 17.00 -21.97
N PRO A 203 -0.84 17.22 -23.26
CA PRO A 203 0.35 17.96 -23.72
C PRO A 203 0.46 19.42 -23.21
N LYS A 204 -0.65 20.05 -22.87
CA LYS A 204 -0.72 21.44 -22.37
C LYS A 204 -1.20 21.52 -20.92
N ALA A 205 -1.16 20.40 -20.21
CA ALA A 205 -1.66 20.33 -18.86
C ALA A 205 -0.65 20.89 -17.86
N ASP A 206 -1.12 21.80 -16.99
CA ASP A 206 -0.35 22.39 -15.90
C ASP A 206 -0.94 21.97 -14.56
N TRP A 207 -0.10 21.89 -13.53
CA TRP A 207 -0.54 21.67 -12.15
C TRP A 207 -0.97 23.00 -11.52
N ALA A 208 -2.25 23.31 -11.61
CA ALA A 208 -2.84 24.53 -11.05
C ALA A 208 -4.12 24.21 -10.28
N PRO A 209 -4.06 23.41 -9.20
CA PRO A 209 -5.24 23.01 -8.45
C PRO A 209 -5.89 24.22 -7.74
N ARG A 210 -7.21 24.17 -7.64
CA ARG A 210 -8.02 25.08 -6.84
C ARG A 210 -8.48 24.31 -5.59
N PRO A 211 -7.82 24.46 -4.42
CA PRO A 211 -8.15 23.68 -3.23
C PRO A 211 -9.63 23.79 -2.84
N ILE A 212 -10.21 22.67 -2.44
CA ILE A 212 -11.61 22.56 -2.04
C ILE A 212 -11.67 22.50 -0.52
N ALA A 213 -12.39 23.41 0.10
CA ALA A 213 -12.70 23.31 1.53
C ALA A 213 -13.77 22.24 1.75
N LEU A 214 -13.37 21.07 2.22
CA LEU A 214 -14.31 20.01 2.60
C LEU A 214 -14.89 20.36 3.97
N GLY A 215 -16.14 20.81 4.02
CA GLY A 215 -16.91 20.95 5.25
C GLY A 215 -17.19 19.55 5.81
N HIS A 216 -16.98 19.40 7.12
CA HIS A 216 -17.44 18.21 7.84
C HIS A 216 -18.62 18.63 8.71
N ASP A 217 -19.82 18.45 8.20
CA ASP A 217 -21.04 18.53 9.01
C ASP A 217 -21.12 17.24 9.84
N ASP A 218 -20.66 17.31 11.08
CA ASP A 218 -20.82 16.18 12.00
C ASP A 218 -22.20 16.28 12.68
N PRO A 219 -23.17 15.41 12.29
CA PRO A 219 -24.49 15.41 12.88
C PRO A 219 -24.50 15.00 14.37
N VAL A 220 -23.39 14.41 14.86
CA VAL A 220 -23.21 13.97 16.25
C VAL A 220 -21.93 14.60 16.81
N PRO A 221 -22.02 15.58 17.71
CA PRO A 221 -20.85 16.23 18.29
C PRO A 221 -19.85 15.22 18.86
N GLY A 222 -18.59 15.33 18.45
CA GLY A 222 -17.50 14.46 18.92
C GLY A 222 -17.30 13.17 18.12
N ARG A 223 -18.25 12.72 17.31
CA ARG A 223 -18.10 11.50 16.51
C ARG A 223 -17.01 11.63 15.45
N GLU A 224 -16.95 12.75 14.76
CA GLU A 224 -15.90 13.00 13.76
C GLU A 224 -14.52 13.00 14.40
N ALA A 225 -14.32 13.69 15.52
CA ALA A 225 -13.07 13.70 16.29
C ALA A 225 -12.66 12.27 16.71
N PHE A 226 -13.63 11.46 17.10
CA PHE A 226 -13.40 10.07 17.47
C PHE A 226 -12.95 9.21 16.27
N LEU A 227 -13.62 9.33 15.12
CA LEU A 227 -13.24 8.61 13.89
C LEU A 227 -11.86 9.05 13.37
N LEU A 228 -11.50 10.34 13.54
CA LEU A 228 -10.18 10.86 13.18
C LEU A 228 -9.08 10.27 14.04
N ALA A 229 -9.25 10.28 15.37
CA ALA A 229 -8.27 9.70 16.29
C ALA A 229 -8.12 8.18 16.04
N ALA A 230 -9.24 7.47 15.85
CA ALA A 230 -9.23 6.06 15.50
C ALA A 230 -8.47 5.82 14.18
N THR A 231 -8.75 6.61 13.16
CA THR A 231 -8.08 6.51 11.86
C THR A 231 -6.57 6.71 11.98
N ARG A 232 -6.12 7.73 12.74
CA ARG A 232 -4.68 7.95 13.00
C ARG A 232 -4.03 6.77 13.68
N LEU A 233 -4.60 6.29 14.77
CA LEU A 233 -4.06 5.16 15.53
C LEU A 233 -4.03 3.87 14.69
N ILE A 234 -5.07 3.60 13.90
CA ILE A 234 -5.10 2.44 13.00
C ILE A 234 -4.02 2.57 11.92
N ASN A 235 -3.85 3.75 11.34
CA ASN A 235 -2.80 3.98 10.34
C ASN A 235 -1.38 3.84 10.92
N GLU A 236 -1.17 4.23 12.17
CA GLU A 236 0.14 4.19 12.83
C GLU A 236 0.50 2.81 13.38
N LEU A 237 -0.45 2.12 13.97
CA LEU A 237 -0.23 0.88 14.73
C LEU A 237 -0.77 -0.36 14.02
N GLY A 238 -1.44 -0.19 12.89
CA GLY A 238 -2.21 -1.23 12.22
C GLY A 238 -3.55 -1.50 12.92
N TYR A 239 -4.43 -2.24 12.23
CA TYR A 239 -5.75 -2.63 12.75
C TYR A 239 -5.67 -3.24 14.16
N ARG A 240 -4.72 -4.13 14.43
CA ARG A 240 -4.63 -4.85 15.70
C ARG A 240 -3.97 -4.06 16.82
N GLY A 241 -3.00 -3.21 16.50
CA GLY A 241 -2.31 -2.35 17.46
C GLY A 241 -3.20 -1.23 18.01
N ALA A 242 -4.21 -0.78 17.25
CA ALA A 242 -5.20 0.20 17.65
C ALA A 242 -6.33 -0.47 18.45
N SER A 243 -6.13 -0.68 19.76
CA SER A 243 -7.20 -1.20 20.64
C SER A 243 -8.22 -0.11 20.96
N VAL A 244 -9.48 -0.50 21.22
CA VAL A 244 -10.53 0.40 21.67
C VAL A 244 -10.12 1.20 22.91
N GLN A 245 -9.44 0.54 23.86
CA GLN A 245 -8.94 1.18 25.07
C GLN A 245 -7.90 2.26 24.75
N ARG A 246 -7.02 2.03 23.79
CA ARG A 246 -6.01 3.01 23.38
C ARG A 246 -6.62 4.20 22.67
N ILE A 247 -7.63 3.97 21.82
CA ILE A 247 -8.38 5.03 21.13
C ILE A 247 -9.14 5.89 22.17
N ALA A 248 -9.82 5.26 23.12
CA ALA A 248 -10.52 5.96 24.19
C ALA A 248 -9.56 6.79 25.08
N SER A 249 -8.39 6.24 25.39
CA SER A 249 -7.33 6.94 26.14
C SER A 249 -6.80 8.16 25.39
N GLU A 250 -6.57 8.05 24.09
CA GLU A 250 -6.10 9.16 23.24
C GLU A 250 -7.08 10.34 23.24
N LEU A 251 -8.36 10.04 23.33
CA LEU A 251 -9.44 11.04 23.35
C LEU A 251 -9.84 11.50 24.75
N ASN A 252 -9.19 10.98 25.80
CA ASN A 252 -9.59 11.21 27.19
C ASN A 252 -11.09 10.90 27.46
N VAL A 253 -11.63 9.86 26.80
CA VAL A 253 -13.01 9.40 27.02
C VAL A 253 -13.02 8.02 27.68
N THR A 254 -14.15 7.67 28.31
CA THR A 254 -14.29 6.34 28.91
C THR A 254 -14.56 5.28 27.85
N LYS A 255 -14.17 4.03 28.13
CA LYS A 255 -14.50 2.89 27.28
C LYS A 255 -16.01 2.73 27.06
N GLY A 256 -16.83 3.09 28.06
CA GLY A 256 -18.29 3.09 27.97
C GLY A 256 -18.83 4.09 26.93
N SER A 257 -18.22 5.27 26.83
CA SER A 257 -18.57 6.27 25.81
C SER A 257 -18.34 5.74 24.39
N PHE A 258 -17.33 4.89 24.20
CA PHE A 258 -17.08 4.22 22.92
C PHE A 258 -18.27 3.34 22.50
N TYR A 259 -18.74 2.47 23.41
CA TYR A 259 -19.82 1.50 23.11
C TYR A 259 -21.19 2.15 22.96
N HIS A 260 -21.39 3.42 23.34
CA HIS A 260 -22.58 4.19 23.00
C HIS A 260 -22.70 4.46 21.49
N HIS A 261 -21.59 4.40 20.76
CA HIS A 261 -21.55 4.76 19.34
C HIS A 261 -21.25 3.57 18.41
N LEU A 262 -20.66 2.48 18.92
CA LEU A 262 -20.16 1.36 18.12
C LEU A 262 -20.09 0.08 18.95
N ASP A 263 -20.74 -0.99 18.47
CA ASP A 263 -20.87 -2.25 19.22
C ASP A 263 -19.57 -3.06 19.25
N ALA A 264 -18.73 -2.92 18.21
CA ALA A 264 -17.49 -3.66 18.09
C ALA A 264 -16.37 -2.83 17.43
N LYS A 265 -15.13 -3.30 17.55
CA LYS A 265 -13.97 -2.69 16.88
C LYS A 265 -14.11 -2.71 15.35
N ASP A 266 -14.70 -3.76 14.81
CA ASP A 266 -14.90 -3.91 13.37
C ASP A 266 -15.86 -2.84 12.84
N ASP A 267 -16.89 -2.49 13.61
CA ASP A 267 -17.83 -1.41 13.30
C ASP A 267 -17.14 -0.04 13.29
N LEU A 268 -16.21 0.19 14.22
CA LEU A 268 -15.38 1.37 14.23
C LEU A 268 -14.53 1.48 12.97
N VAL A 269 -13.83 0.42 12.60
CA VAL A 269 -12.97 0.43 11.41
C VAL A 269 -13.81 0.59 10.15
N ALA A 270 -14.97 -0.06 10.07
CA ALA A 270 -15.92 0.14 8.98
C ALA A 270 -16.44 1.59 8.93
N ALA A 271 -16.69 2.23 10.08
CA ALA A 271 -17.07 3.64 10.14
C ALA A 271 -15.94 4.58 9.68
N CYS A 272 -14.69 4.31 10.07
CA CYS A 272 -13.52 5.04 9.57
C CYS A 272 -13.34 4.90 8.06
N TYR A 273 -13.61 3.70 7.49
CA TYR A 273 -13.62 3.53 6.03
C TYR A 273 -14.74 4.30 5.37
N ARG A 274 -15.98 4.21 5.90
CA ARG A 274 -17.10 4.99 5.36
C ARG A 274 -16.77 6.47 5.31
N ARG A 275 -16.27 7.04 6.42
CA ARG A 275 -15.81 8.42 6.48
C ARG A 275 -14.77 8.74 5.40
N SER A 276 -13.75 7.91 5.26
CA SER A 276 -12.69 8.10 4.26
C SER A 276 -13.24 8.10 2.84
N PHE A 277 -14.12 7.18 2.53
CA PHE A 277 -14.77 7.11 1.22
C PHE A 277 -15.73 8.27 0.96
N ASP A 278 -16.43 8.75 1.98
CA ASP A 278 -17.31 9.93 1.87
C ASP A 278 -16.49 11.21 1.63
N THR A 279 -15.33 11.34 2.27
CA THR A 279 -14.37 12.44 2.05
C THR A 279 -13.88 12.44 0.59
N ILE A 280 -13.45 11.28 0.06
CA ILE A 280 -13.01 11.18 -1.34
C ILE A 280 -14.17 11.51 -2.30
N ALA A 281 -15.34 10.93 -2.06
CA ALA A 281 -16.52 11.18 -2.90
C ALA A 281 -16.98 12.64 -2.85
N ALA A 282 -16.86 13.31 -1.70
CA ALA A 282 -17.16 14.74 -1.56
C ALA A 282 -16.18 15.60 -2.38
N ALA A 283 -14.87 15.31 -2.30
CA ALA A 283 -13.88 16.02 -3.11
C ALA A 283 -14.16 15.88 -4.61
N GLN A 284 -14.49 14.68 -5.08
CA GLN A 284 -14.83 14.42 -6.48
C GLN A 284 -16.10 15.19 -6.90
N ARG A 285 -17.17 15.15 -6.08
CA ARG A 285 -18.41 15.89 -6.41
C ARG A 285 -18.21 17.40 -6.46
N GLN A 286 -17.51 17.96 -5.47
CA GLN A 286 -17.27 19.41 -5.44
C GLN A 286 -16.36 19.88 -6.57
N ALA A 287 -15.39 19.05 -7.00
CA ALA A 287 -14.60 19.33 -8.19
C ALA A 287 -15.47 19.34 -9.47
N ASP A 288 -16.42 18.39 -9.59
CA ASP A 288 -17.38 18.35 -10.70
C ASP A 288 -18.29 19.58 -10.71
N GLU A 289 -18.83 19.97 -9.55
CA GLU A 289 -19.69 21.16 -9.37
C GLU A 289 -18.99 22.47 -9.70
N ARG A 290 -17.68 22.59 -9.38
CA ARG A 290 -16.87 23.75 -9.75
C ARG A 290 -16.64 23.88 -11.26
N GLY A 291 -16.76 22.80 -11.99
CA GLY A 291 -16.55 22.78 -13.43
C GLY A 291 -15.09 23.03 -13.84
N GLY A 292 -14.89 23.37 -15.09
CA GLY A 292 -13.60 23.43 -15.76
C GLY A 292 -13.32 22.14 -16.53
N THR A 293 -12.12 22.02 -17.10
CA THR A 293 -11.71 20.80 -17.82
C THR A 293 -11.61 19.61 -16.88
N HIS A 294 -11.73 18.39 -17.41
CA HIS A 294 -11.60 17.18 -16.59
C HIS A 294 -10.20 17.04 -15.97
N TRP A 295 -9.16 17.57 -16.63
CA TRP A 295 -7.84 17.73 -16.03
C TRP A 295 -7.88 18.62 -14.78
N GLN A 296 -8.54 19.78 -14.86
CA GLN A 296 -8.67 20.69 -13.72
C GLN A 296 -9.41 20.04 -12.55
N ARG A 297 -10.52 19.32 -12.82
CA ARG A 297 -11.27 18.58 -11.78
C ARG A 297 -10.43 17.50 -11.13
N LEU A 298 -9.61 16.79 -11.92
CA LEU A 298 -8.68 15.79 -11.41
C LEU A 298 -7.62 16.45 -10.51
N CYS A 299 -7.02 17.57 -10.93
CA CYS A 299 -6.06 18.31 -10.11
C CYS A 299 -6.66 18.82 -8.81
N ASP A 300 -7.88 19.42 -8.87
CA ASP A 300 -8.59 19.92 -7.69
C ASP A 300 -8.85 18.80 -6.69
N THR A 301 -9.33 17.63 -7.17
CA THR A 301 -9.60 16.45 -6.34
C THR A 301 -8.34 15.90 -5.70
N VAL A 302 -7.29 15.67 -6.49
CA VAL A 302 -6.02 15.09 -5.99
C VAL A 302 -5.35 16.01 -4.99
N ALA A 303 -5.26 17.31 -5.29
CA ALA A 303 -4.66 18.28 -4.38
C ALA A 303 -5.42 18.37 -3.06
N THR A 304 -6.76 18.41 -3.10
CA THR A 304 -7.60 18.43 -1.90
C THR A 304 -7.39 17.20 -1.03
N LEU A 305 -7.36 16.01 -1.62
CA LEU A 305 -7.18 14.77 -0.87
C LEU A 305 -5.77 14.60 -0.33
N LEU A 306 -4.75 15.08 -1.03
CA LEU A 306 -3.39 15.12 -0.52
C LEU A 306 -3.25 16.13 0.61
N ASP A 307 -3.92 17.29 0.54
CA ASP A 307 -3.96 18.24 1.63
C ASP A 307 -4.60 17.62 2.89
N VAL A 308 -5.71 16.89 2.75
CA VAL A 308 -6.32 16.10 3.83
C VAL A 308 -5.32 15.11 4.45
N GLN A 309 -4.59 14.35 3.62
CA GLN A 309 -3.62 13.34 4.10
C GLN A 309 -2.39 13.94 4.79
N PHE A 310 -1.94 15.12 4.35
CA PHE A 310 -0.79 15.82 4.92
C PHE A 310 -1.16 16.76 6.07
N SER A 311 -2.46 17.00 6.30
CA SER A 311 -2.94 17.85 7.39
C SER A 311 -2.94 17.13 8.73
N GLU A 312 -3.01 17.90 9.82
CA GLU A 312 -3.26 17.35 11.14
C GLU A 312 -4.74 16.96 11.36
N HIS A 313 -5.63 17.40 10.47
CA HIS A 313 -7.08 17.36 10.67
C HIS A 313 -7.80 16.17 10.04
N GLY A 314 -7.11 15.26 9.34
CA GLY A 314 -7.91 14.18 8.86
C GLY A 314 -7.36 13.17 7.89
N PRO A 315 -6.51 12.23 8.33
CA PRO A 315 -6.10 11.21 7.39
C PRO A 315 -7.28 10.36 6.92
N LEU A 316 -7.15 9.85 5.69
CA LEU A 316 -7.96 8.75 5.21
C LEU A 316 -7.45 7.44 5.83
N LEU A 317 -8.34 6.49 6.07
CA LEU A 317 -7.94 5.18 6.57
C LEU A 317 -7.23 4.39 5.46
N ARG A 318 -6.04 3.86 5.77
CA ARG A 318 -5.25 3.06 4.84
C ARG A 318 -5.93 1.73 4.52
N THR A 319 -5.82 1.31 3.27
CA THR A 319 -6.36 0.02 2.80
C THR A 319 -5.71 -1.19 3.47
N THR A 320 -4.49 -1.05 4.01
CA THR A 320 -3.83 -2.10 4.81
C THR A 320 -4.66 -2.55 6.02
N ALA A 321 -5.55 -1.71 6.55
CA ALA A 321 -6.45 -2.10 7.64
C ALA A 321 -7.58 -3.06 7.19
N LEU A 322 -7.81 -3.24 5.88
CA LEU A 322 -8.82 -4.17 5.35
C LEU A 322 -8.53 -5.63 5.72
N SER A 323 -7.25 -6.02 5.80
CA SER A 323 -6.85 -7.39 6.14
C SER A 323 -7.33 -7.84 7.53
N GLY A 324 -7.60 -6.89 8.43
CA GLY A 324 -8.09 -7.16 9.78
C GLY A 324 -9.61 -7.33 9.89
N LEU A 325 -10.39 -6.96 8.87
CA LEU A 325 -11.84 -7.01 8.89
C LEU A 325 -12.39 -8.41 8.58
N PRO A 326 -13.59 -8.77 9.10
CA PRO A 326 -14.34 -9.93 8.66
C PRO A 326 -14.57 -9.92 7.15
N THR A 327 -14.63 -11.10 6.53
CA THR A 327 -14.65 -11.27 5.07
C THR A 327 -15.76 -10.47 4.39
N ASP A 328 -16.99 -10.51 4.93
CA ASP A 328 -18.13 -9.80 4.34
C ASP A 328 -17.98 -8.28 4.43
N THR A 329 -17.54 -7.78 5.59
CA THR A 329 -17.26 -6.35 5.79
C THR A 329 -16.14 -5.88 4.87
N ARG A 330 -15.08 -6.67 4.74
CA ARG A 330 -13.96 -6.40 3.83
C ARG A 330 -14.44 -6.33 2.37
N ALA A 331 -15.21 -7.31 1.93
CA ALA A 331 -15.76 -7.33 0.56
C ALA A 331 -16.61 -6.09 0.26
N ALA A 332 -17.47 -5.68 1.20
CA ALA A 332 -18.28 -4.46 1.06
C ALA A 332 -17.41 -3.19 0.98
N MET A 333 -16.32 -3.10 1.76
CA MET A 333 -15.42 -1.96 1.71
C MET A 333 -14.60 -1.93 0.41
N VAL A 334 -14.13 -3.07 -0.07
CA VAL A 334 -13.45 -3.19 -1.37
C VAL A 334 -14.38 -2.75 -2.50
N GLU A 335 -15.65 -3.21 -2.52
CA GLU A 335 -16.59 -2.78 -3.56
C GLU A 335 -16.89 -1.27 -3.51
N ARG A 336 -16.93 -0.68 -2.32
CA ARG A 336 -17.08 0.78 -2.19
C ARG A 336 -15.84 1.53 -2.70
N SER A 337 -14.64 1.04 -2.41
CA SER A 337 -13.39 1.55 -2.98
C SER A 337 -13.41 1.49 -4.51
N ASN A 338 -13.93 0.39 -5.08
CA ASN A 338 -14.07 0.22 -6.52
C ASN A 338 -15.02 1.24 -7.16
N ARG A 339 -16.12 1.58 -6.50
CA ARG A 339 -17.03 2.62 -6.99
C ARG A 339 -16.36 3.99 -7.04
N ILE A 340 -15.51 4.32 -6.06
CA ILE A 340 -14.73 5.56 -6.05
C ILE A 340 -13.69 5.55 -7.17
N ALA A 341 -12.98 4.43 -7.35
CA ALA A 341 -12.03 4.29 -8.46
C ALA A 341 -12.70 4.45 -9.83
N ARG A 342 -13.92 3.91 -10.02
CA ARG A 342 -14.70 4.11 -11.27
C ARG A 342 -15.03 5.58 -11.53
N ARG A 343 -15.24 6.42 -10.49
CA ARG A 343 -15.44 7.86 -10.70
C ARG A 343 -14.17 8.53 -11.19
N PHE A 344 -13.01 8.19 -10.62
CA PHE A 344 -11.72 8.66 -11.17
C PHE A 344 -11.54 8.20 -12.62
N ALA A 345 -11.85 6.95 -12.92
CA ALA A 345 -11.79 6.43 -14.29
C ALA A 345 -12.71 7.18 -15.24
N GLY A 346 -13.91 7.54 -14.80
CA GLY A 346 -14.85 8.38 -15.57
C GLY A 346 -14.23 9.75 -15.88
N THR A 347 -13.77 10.49 -14.86
CA THR A 347 -13.11 11.79 -15.03
C THR A 347 -11.90 11.69 -15.98
N ILE A 348 -11.10 10.63 -15.88
CA ILE A 348 -9.95 10.41 -16.77
C ILE A 348 -10.43 10.12 -18.20
N SER A 349 -11.44 9.27 -18.39
CA SER A 349 -12.00 8.96 -19.72
C SER A 349 -12.58 10.18 -20.41
N ASP A 350 -13.32 11.00 -19.66
CA ASP A 350 -13.91 12.25 -20.17
C ASP A 350 -12.80 13.27 -20.52
N GLY A 351 -11.72 13.33 -19.70
CA GLY A 351 -10.54 14.15 -19.99
C GLY A 351 -9.75 13.69 -21.21
N VAL A 352 -9.71 12.38 -21.49
CA VAL A 352 -9.13 11.83 -22.71
C VAL A 352 -9.97 12.25 -23.92
N ALA A 353 -11.31 12.13 -23.83
CA ALA A 353 -12.23 12.54 -24.88
C ALA A 353 -12.16 14.06 -25.14
N GLU A 354 -11.94 14.86 -24.09
CA GLU A 354 -11.77 16.32 -24.14
C GLU A 354 -10.38 16.74 -24.67
N GLY A 355 -9.40 15.83 -24.65
CA GLY A 355 -8.00 16.09 -25.03
C GLY A 355 -7.17 16.81 -23.95
N THR A 356 -7.67 16.92 -22.72
CA THR A 356 -6.96 17.54 -21.59
C THR A 356 -6.17 16.52 -20.75
N ILE A 357 -6.52 15.25 -20.87
CA ILE A 357 -5.78 14.10 -20.36
C ILE A 357 -5.29 13.29 -21.56
N ARG A 358 -4.06 12.76 -21.51
CA ARG A 358 -3.56 11.92 -22.60
C ARG A 358 -4.27 10.57 -22.66
N ALA A 359 -4.23 9.90 -23.79
CA ALA A 359 -4.80 8.56 -23.95
C ALA A 359 -4.08 7.54 -23.01
N VAL A 360 -4.81 7.07 -21.99
CA VAL A 360 -4.35 6.08 -21.00
C VAL A 360 -5.46 5.07 -20.71
N ASP A 361 -5.09 3.92 -20.11
CA ASP A 361 -6.09 3.05 -19.50
C ASP A 361 -6.66 3.71 -18.24
N SER A 362 -7.87 4.22 -18.33
CA SER A 362 -8.51 4.98 -17.26
C SER A 362 -8.78 4.16 -16.00
N LEU A 363 -9.01 2.84 -16.13
CA LEU A 363 -9.23 1.96 -14.98
C LEU A 363 -7.93 1.71 -14.22
N ILE A 364 -6.83 1.46 -14.93
CA ILE A 364 -5.50 1.26 -14.32
C ILE A 364 -5.01 2.58 -13.71
N ALA A 365 -5.17 3.71 -14.41
CA ALA A 365 -4.81 5.02 -13.89
C ALA A 365 -5.59 5.37 -12.60
N ALA A 366 -6.88 5.05 -12.55
CA ALA A 366 -7.69 5.24 -11.35
C ALA A 366 -7.23 4.38 -10.17
N GLN A 367 -6.80 3.13 -10.40
CA GLN A 367 -6.24 2.28 -9.35
C GLN A 367 -4.89 2.82 -8.85
N ALA A 368 -4.05 3.29 -9.77
CA ALA A 368 -2.79 3.93 -9.40
C ALA A 368 -3.01 5.22 -8.57
N MET A 369 -4.03 6.01 -8.93
CA MET A 369 -4.44 7.20 -8.18
C MET A 369 -4.96 6.85 -6.79
N MET A 370 -5.78 5.81 -6.66
CA MET A 370 -6.26 5.34 -5.36
C MET A 370 -5.12 4.89 -4.46
N ALA A 371 -4.11 4.18 -5.00
CA ALA A 371 -2.93 3.78 -4.25
C ALA A 371 -2.12 5.00 -3.79
N LEU A 372 -1.86 5.97 -4.67
CA LEU A 372 -1.17 7.23 -4.36
C LEU A 372 -1.87 7.97 -3.21
N LEU A 373 -3.18 8.18 -3.32
CA LEU A 373 -3.95 8.93 -2.32
C LEU A 373 -4.02 8.20 -0.98
N ASN A 374 -4.22 6.89 -1.01
CA ASN A 374 -4.36 6.08 0.20
C ASN A 374 -3.08 6.04 1.04
N ALA A 375 -1.94 5.97 0.37
CA ALA A 375 -0.65 5.82 1.02
C ALA A 375 -0.03 7.15 1.50
N ALA A 376 -0.50 8.28 1.01
CA ALA A 376 0.11 9.59 1.26
C ALA A 376 0.28 9.94 2.75
N PHE A 377 -0.57 9.39 3.63
CA PHE A 377 -0.44 9.56 5.08
C PHE A 377 0.94 9.17 5.63
N ASP A 378 1.59 8.14 5.09
CA ASP A 378 2.93 7.72 5.55
C ASP A 378 4.01 8.76 5.21
N MET A 379 3.76 9.61 4.23
CA MET A 379 4.65 10.68 3.81
C MET A 379 4.39 12.01 4.54
N ARG A 380 3.48 12.08 5.52
CA ARG A 380 3.14 13.33 6.22
C ARG A 380 4.35 14.03 6.86
N LYS A 381 5.29 13.28 7.46
CA LYS A 381 6.51 13.85 8.05
C LYS A 381 7.42 14.44 6.98
N TRP A 382 7.51 13.81 5.81
CA TRP A 382 8.20 14.35 4.64
C TRP A 382 7.48 15.61 4.14
N ALA A 383 6.16 15.59 4.03
CA ALA A 383 5.36 16.74 3.60
C ALA A 383 5.52 17.94 4.54
N TRP A 384 5.62 17.72 5.85
CA TRP A 384 5.84 18.78 6.84
C TRP A 384 7.25 19.40 6.81
N SER A 385 8.20 18.81 6.09
CA SER A 385 9.55 19.37 5.93
C SER A 385 9.63 20.49 4.87
N MET A 386 8.52 20.84 4.22
CA MET A 386 8.42 21.83 3.17
C MET A 386 7.03 22.50 3.14
N PRO A 387 6.84 23.64 2.41
CA PRO A 387 5.52 24.22 2.20
C PRO A 387 4.53 23.19 1.62
N ARG A 388 3.30 23.18 2.13
CA ARG A 388 2.28 22.17 1.84
C ARG A 388 1.96 22.08 0.33
N GLU A 389 1.83 23.20 -0.33
CA GLU A 389 1.58 23.25 -1.78
C GLU A 389 2.70 22.57 -2.56
N ARG A 390 3.95 22.76 -2.11
CA ARG A 390 5.12 22.11 -2.73
C ARG A 390 5.10 20.58 -2.47
N ALA A 391 4.79 20.16 -1.24
CA ALA A 391 4.67 18.74 -0.92
C ALA A 391 3.59 18.08 -1.76
N THR A 392 2.42 18.71 -1.86
CA THR A 392 1.29 18.22 -2.66
C THR A 392 1.66 18.15 -4.15
N ALA A 393 2.26 19.19 -4.71
CA ALA A 393 2.70 19.23 -6.10
C ALA A 393 3.73 18.12 -6.40
N ARG A 394 4.76 17.99 -5.56
CA ARG A 394 5.81 16.95 -5.73
C ARG A 394 5.26 15.54 -5.62
N TYR A 395 4.36 15.30 -4.68
CA TYR A 395 3.80 13.97 -4.52
C TYR A 395 2.83 13.63 -5.66
N ALA A 396 1.95 14.55 -6.04
CA ALA A 396 1.03 14.38 -7.16
C ALA A 396 1.76 14.21 -8.50
N SER A 397 2.87 14.95 -8.73
CA SER A 397 3.61 14.92 -10.00
C SER A 397 4.04 13.53 -10.42
N THR A 398 4.31 12.64 -9.45
CA THR A 398 4.75 11.25 -9.69
C THR A 398 3.80 10.45 -10.56
N LEU A 399 2.51 10.78 -10.54
CA LEU A 399 1.48 10.12 -11.33
C LEU A 399 0.82 11.07 -12.33
N MET A 400 0.72 12.35 -12.00
CA MET A 400 0.11 13.33 -12.90
C MET A 400 0.97 13.58 -14.14
N PHE A 401 2.29 13.69 -13.96
CA PHE A 401 3.25 13.95 -15.04
C PHE A 401 4.20 12.78 -15.32
N GLY A 402 4.19 11.78 -14.44
CA GLY A 402 5.06 10.61 -14.51
C GLY A 402 6.29 10.72 -13.61
N MET A 403 6.90 9.55 -13.36
CA MET A 403 7.99 9.41 -12.39
C MET A 403 9.34 9.91 -12.91
N PHE A 404 9.41 10.37 -14.16
CA PHE A 404 10.65 10.87 -14.79
C PHE A 404 10.56 12.35 -15.17
N ASP A 405 9.43 12.98 -14.87
CA ASP A 405 9.25 14.42 -15.05
C ASP A 405 9.75 15.18 -13.82
N ASP A 406 10.63 16.14 -14.04
CA ASP A 406 11.27 16.94 -12.99
C ASP A 406 10.65 18.34 -12.82
N ARG A 407 9.49 18.63 -13.44
CA ARG A 407 8.79 19.92 -13.30
C ARG A 407 8.49 20.32 -11.86
N ALA A 408 8.39 19.33 -10.95
CA ALA A 408 8.11 19.59 -9.53
C ALA A 408 9.37 19.85 -8.67
N LEU A 409 10.57 19.92 -9.27
CA LEU A 409 11.80 20.33 -8.60
C LEU A 409 11.87 21.84 -8.46
#